data_8f80bb1d9363cb4da227b155648411eb
#
_entry.id   8f80bb1d9363cb4da227b155648411eb
#
_cell.length_a   1.000
_cell.length_b   1.000
_cell.length_c   1.000
_cell.angle_alpha   90.00
_cell.angle_beta   90.00
_cell.angle_gamma   90.00
#
_symmetry.space_group_name_H-M   'P 1'
#
loop_
_entity.id
_entity.type
_entity.pdbx_description
1 polymer ?
#
loop_
_entity_poly.entity_id
_entity_poly.type
_entity_poly.pdbx_seq_one_letter_code
_entity_poly.pdbx_strand_id
1 'polypeptide(L)'
;MSFESSSQIQSFDWQKLLLSFEGRTRRSHFWIGWLICLGIGVVAGWIPLIGGLISIALIWPNLAITVKRLHDMGKSGWFAAIPWVVNIVGCIFAFATVGITAITNAGALEREDPAAILALLGPVLGVIALLAVVNLGFLLWVGLTDSQPGDNQFGPNPKGL
;
A
#
# COMPACT_ATOMS: atom_id res chain seq x y z
N MET A 1 35.71 -24.71 -30.11
CA MET A 1 34.30 -24.60 -29.69
C MET A 1 34.33 -24.22 -28.23
N SER A 2 34.31 -22.93 -27.94
CA SER A 2 34.33 -22.35 -26.57
C SER A 2 32.87 -22.15 -26.13
N PHE A 3 32.41 -22.99 -25.22
CA PHE A 3 31.16 -22.78 -24.51
C PHE A 3 31.39 -21.73 -23.44
N GLU A 4 31.34 -20.47 -23.77
CA GLU A 4 31.14 -19.40 -22.80
C GLU A 4 29.66 -19.36 -22.42
N SER A 5 29.30 -20.24 -21.52
CA SER A 5 28.09 -20.12 -20.71
C SER A 5 28.32 -19.02 -19.69
N SER A 6 28.24 -17.79 -20.11
CA SER A 6 28.12 -16.66 -19.18
C SER A 6 26.74 -16.72 -18.52
N SER A 7 26.63 -17.49 -17.44
CA SER A 7 25.58 -17.31 -16.45
C SER A 7 25.79 -15.93 -15.80
N GLN A 8 25.34 -14.90 -16.50
CA GLN A 8 25.15 -13.58 -15.92
C GLN A 8 24.16 -13.77 -14.78
N ILE A 9 24.70 -13.91 -13.57
CA ILE A 9 23.90 -13.70 -12.36
C ILE A 9 23.46 -12.24 -12.47
N GLN A 10 22.29 -12.01 -13.05
CA GLN A 10 21.69 -10.67 -13.10
C GLN A 10 21.57 -10.23 -11.65
N SER A 11 22.48 -9.35 -11.26
CA SER A 11 22.42 -8.69 -9.97
C SER A 11 21.04 -8.08 -9.83
N PHE A 12 20.34 -8.42 -8.76
CA PHE A 12 18.98 -7.96 -8.52
C PHE A 12 18.96 -6.43 -8.46
N ASP A 13 18.31 -5.80 -9.42
CA ASP A 13 18.28 -4.34 -9.56
C ASP A 13 17.19 -3.74 -8.64
N TRP A 14 17.63 -3.32 -7.45
CA TRP A 14 16.78 -2.64 -6.48
C TRP A 14 16.22 -1.31 -6.99
N GLN A 15 16.98 -0.58 -7.79
CA GLN A 15 16.55 0.70 -8.35
C GLN A 15 15.38 0.45 -9.31
N LYS A 16 15.51 -0.51 -10.22
CA LYS A 16 14.43 -0.90 -11.10
C LYS A 16 13.23 -1.43 -10.33
N LEU A 17 13.43 -2.16 -9.23
CA LEU A 17 12.33 -2.66 -8.40
C LEU A 17 11.55 -1.51 -7.76
N LEU A 18 12.23 -0.53 -7.18
CA LEU A 18 11.61 0.48 -6.33
C LEU A 18 11.22 1.77 -7.07
N LEU A 19 11.86 2.07 -8.20
CA LEU A 19 11.68 3.35 -8.88
C LEU A 19 10.97 3.26 -10.22
N SER A 20 10.97 2.10 -10.90
CA SER A 20 10.30 1.90 -12.17
C SER A 20 8.93 1.25 -12.00
N PHE A 21 7.96 1.63 -12.83
CA PHE A 21 6.64 1.02 -12.92
C PHE A 21 6.56 -0.08 -13.99
N GLU A 22 7.61 -0.24 -14.79
CA GLU A 22 7.65 -1.17 -15.90
C GLU A 22 8.06 -2.57 -15.46
N GLY A 23 7.53 -3.57 -16.18
CA GLY A 23 7.86 -4.97 -15.99
C GLY A 23 6.99 -5.67 -14.96
N ARG A 24 7.44 -6.83 -14.51
CA ARG A 24 6.75 -7.75 -13.60
C ARG A 24 7.62 -8.05 -12.38
N THR A 25 7.01 -8.36 -11.24
CA THR A 25 7.74 -8.74 -10.03
C THR A 25 7.15 -9.97 -9.36
N ARG A 26 8.02 -10.91 -8.89
CA ARG A 26 7.60 -12.12 -8.14
C ARG A 26 7.05 -11.75 -6.77
N ARG A 27 6.28 -12.68 -6.19
CA ARG A 27 5.77 -12.57 -4.81
C ARG A 27 6.87 -12.25 -3.78
N SER A 28 7.99 -12.98 -3.82
CA SER A 28 9.10 -12.77 -2.87
C SER A 28 9.66 -11.36 -2.93
N HIS A 29 9.91 -10.83 -4.13
CA HIS A 29 10.44 -9.47 -4.30
C HIS A 29 9.42 -8.39 -3.89
N PHE A 30 8.12 -8.64 -4.13
CA PHE A 30 7.06 -7.78 -3.64
C PHE A 30 7.08 -7.68 -2.11
N TRP A 31 7.09 -8.83 -1.40
CA TRP A 31 7.09 -8.85 0.05
C TRP A 31 8.35 -8.23 0.64
N ILE A 32 9.53 -8.52 0.07
CA ILE A 32 10.79 -7.91 0.53
C ILE A 32 10.74 -6.39 0.34
N GLY A 33 10.36 -5.89 -0.83
CA GLY A 33 10.25 -4.47 -1.10
C GLY A 33 9.23 -3.78 -0.17
N TRP A 34 8.08 -4.40 0.05
CA TRP A 34 7.05 -3.91 0.94
C TRP A 34 7.52 -3.85 2.39
N LEU A 35 8.18 -4.91 2.89
CA LEU A 35 8.74 -4.95 4.26
C LEU A 35 9.84 -3.91 4.46
N ILE A 36 10.69 -3.67 3.46
CA ILE A 36 11.70 -2.61 3.51
C ILE A 36 11.02 -1.25 3.64
N CYS A 37 10.03 -0.95 2.80
CA CYS A 37 9.29 0.30 2.88
C CYS A 37 8.57 0.45 4.22
N LEU A 38 7.95 -0.62 4.74
CA LEU A 38 7.31 -0.63 6.05
C LEU A 38 8.33 -0.34 7.16
N GLY A 39 9.48 -1.03 7.16
CA GLY A 39 10.53 -0.83 8.16
C GLY A 39 11.07 0.60 8.15
N ILE A 40 11.34 1.17 6.97
CA ILE A 40 11.75 2.57 6.83
C ILE A 40 10.65 3.51 7.36
N GLY A 41 9.39 3.26 7.01
CA GLY A 41 8.26 4.08 7.45
C GLY A 41 8.07 4.06 8.97
N VAL A 42 8.19 2.88 9.61
CA VAL A 42 8.11 2.73 11.07
C VAL A 42 9.22 3.51 11.76
N VAL A 43 10.48 3.33 11.32
CA VAL A 43 11.63 4.06 11.90
C VAL A 43 11.51 5.56 11.67
N ALA A 44 11.16 5.97 10.46
CA ALA A 44 10.97 7.39 10.11
C ALA A 44 9.85 8.05 10.92
N GLY A 45 8.76 7.32 11.20
CA GLY A 45 7.64 7.83 11.98
C GLY A 45 7.98 8.31 13.39
N TRP A 46 9.14 7.89 13.93
CA TRP A 46 9.63 8.36 15.24
C TRP A 46 10.31 9.74 15.16
N ILE A 47 10.58 10.24 13.95
CA ILE A 47 11.28 11.50 13.74
C ILE A 47 10.26 12.58 13.32
N PRO A 48 9.91 13.53 14.18
CA PRO A 48 8.97 14.60 13.82
C PRO A 48 9.43 15.36 12.57
N LEU A 49 8.51 15.80 11.74
CA LEU A 49 8.69 16.49 10.46
C LEU A 49 9.37 15.64 9.37
N ILE A 50 10.55 15.06 9.65
CA ILE A 50 11.29 14.22 8.69
C ILE A 50 10.50 12.96 8.35
N GLY A 51 9.86 12.35 9.35
CA GLY A 51 9.03 11.16 9.16
C GLY A 51 7.90 11.39 8.17
N GLY A 52 7.27 12.55 8.20
CA GLY A 52 6.24 12.93 7.23
C GLY A 52 6.78 13.00 5.80
N LEU A 53 7.95 13.63 5.60
CA LEU A 53 8.60 13.72 4.30
C LEU A 53 9.01 12.34 3.75
N ILE A 54 9.59 11.50 4.62
CA ILE A 54 9.95 10.12 4.25
C ILE A 54 8.70 9.31 3.90
N SER A 55 7.62 9.44 4.64
CA SER A 55 6.36 8.74 4.36
C SER A 55 5.80 9.12 2.99
N ILE A 56 5.87 10.39 2.62
CA ILE A 56 5.50 10.87 1.27
C ILE A 56 6.43 10.25 0.21
N ALA A 57 7.74 10.23 0.45
CA ALA A 57 8.70 9.65 -0.48
C ALA A 57 8.49 8.13 -0.66
N LEU A 58 8.06 7.42 0.39
CA LEU A 58 7.77 5.97 0.34
C LEU A 58 6.50 5.62 -0.46
N ILE A 59 5.65 6.59 -0.77
CA ILE A 59 4.50 6.38 -1.65
C ILE A 59 4.96 5.85 -3.01
N TRP A 60 6.01 6.45 -3.58
CA TRP A 60 6.51 6.07 -4.89
C TRP A 60 6.96 4.60 -4.98
N PRO A 61 7.91 4.12 -4.15
CA PRO A 61 8.35 2.73 -4.22
C PRO A 61 7.22 1.73 -3.88
N ASN A 62 6.35 2.04 -2.93
CA ASN A 62 5.19 1.18 -2.63
C ASN A 62 4.25 1.05 -3.85
N LEU A 63 3.99 2.16 -4.54
CA LEU A 63 3.17 2.13 -5.75
C LEU A 63 3.88 1.36 -6.87
N ALA A 64 5.19 1.58 -7.07
CA ALA A 64 5.97 0.90 -8.10
C ALA A 64 5.98 -0.63 -7.93
N ILE A 65 6.23 -1.13 -6.73
CA ILE A 65 6.20 -2.59 -6.47
C ILE A 65 4.80 -3.17 -6.61
N THR A 66 3.76 -2.44 -6.18
CA THR A 66 2.36 -2.87 -6.29
C THR A 66 1.92 -2.95 -7.74
N VAL A 67 2.22 -1.93 -8.56
CA VAL A 67 1.92 -1.92 -10.00
C VAL A 67 2.59 -3.09 -10.72
N LYS A 68 3.90 -3.30 -10.51
CA LYS A 68 4.61 -4.43 -11.11
C LYS A 68 4.09 -5.79 -10.65
N ARG A 69 3.60 -5.85 -9.42
CA ARG A 69 2.98 -7.07 -8.92
C ARG A 69 1.63 -7.33 -9.60
N LEU A 70 0.81 -6.30 -9.81
CA LEU A 70 -0.43 -6.37 -10.58
C LEU A 70 -0.15 -6.78 -12.04
N HIS A 71 0.88 -6.23 -12.67
CA HIS A 71 1.33 -6.62 -13.99
C HIS A 71 1.73 -8.11 -14.05
N ASP A 72 2.37 -8.62 -12.99
CA ASP A 72 2.74 -10.04 -12.88
C ASP A 72 1.52 -10.97 -12.79
N MET A 73 0.41 -10.46 -12.24
CA MET A 73 -0.88 -11.14 -12.19
C MET A 73 -1.70 -10.94 -13.50
N GLY A 74 -1.16 -10.27 -14.51
CA GLY A 74 -1.88 -9.91 -15.74
C GLY A 74 -2.96 -8.84 -15.54
N LYS A 75 -2.90 -8.10 -14.44
CA LYS A 75 -3.84 -7.03 -14.11
C LYS A 75 -3.27 -5.67 -14.46
N SER A 76 -4.17 -4.72 -14.76
CA SER A 76 -3.78 -3.33 -14.96
C SER A 76 -3.21 -2.71 -13.68
N GLY A 77 -2.15 -1.91 -13.80
CA GLY A 77 -1.56 -1.17 -12.69
C GLY A 77 -2.54 -0.19 -12.01
N TRP A 78 -3.61 0.23 -12.70
CA TRP A 78 -4.66 1.09 -12.12
C TRP A 78 -5.35 0.51 -10.90
N PHE A 79 -5.36 -0.81 -10.74
CA PHE A 79 -5.87 -1.44 -9.51
C PHE A 79 -5.11 -0.99 -8.25
N ALA A 80 -3.87 -0.53 -8.38
CA ALA A 80 -3.11 0.06 -7.27
C ALA A 80 -3.75 1.35 -6.71
N ALA A 81 -4.64 2.00 -7.47
CA ALA A 81 -5.37 3.17 -7.01
C ALA A 81 -6.52 2.83 -6.03
N ILE A 82 -6.98 1.58 -5.99
CA ILE A 82 -8.13 1.17 -5.16
C ILE A 82 -7.92 1.53 -3.68
N PRO A 83 -6.83 1.13 -3.01
CA PRO A 83 -6.61 1.49 -1.62
C PRO A 83 -6.59 3.01 -1.39
N TRP A 84 -6.00 3.76 -2.31
CA TRP A 84 -5.92 5.22 -2.24
C TRP A 84 -7.28 5.88 -2.28
N VAL A 85 -8.13 5.49 -3.25
CA VAL A 85 -9.49 6.01 -3.38
C VAL A 85 -10.30 5.68 -2.12
N VAL A 86 -10.23 4.43 -1.65
CA VAL A 86 -10.96 3.99 -0.45
C VAL A 86 -10.50 4.74 0.79
N ASN A 87 -9.19 4.95 0.95
CA ASN A 87 -8.64 5.70 2.08
C ASN A 87 -9.07 7.19 2.03
N ILE A 88 -9.03 7.83 0.85
CA ILE A 88 -9.46 9.22 0.70
C ILE A 88 -10.95 9.36 1.05
N VAL A 89 -11.81 8.50 0.50
CA VAL A 89 -13.25 8.51 0.79
C VAL A 89 -13.52 8.25 2.27
N GLY A 90 -12.83 7.28 2.87
CA GLY A 90 -12.93 6.97 4.29
C GLY A 90 -12.50 8.13 5.19
N CYS A 91 -11.41 8.81 4.86
CA CYS A 91 -10.96 10.01 5.57
C CYS A 91 -11.98 11.15 5.47
N ILE A 92 -12.50 11.43 4.27
CA ILE A 92 -13.54 12.46 4.09
C ILE A 92 -14.77 12.14 4.93
N PHE A 93 -15.21 10.87 4.92
CA PHE A 93 -16.35 10.43 5.72
C PHE A 93 -16.07 10.57 7.22
N ALA A 94 -14.88 10.17 7.70
CA ALA A 94 -14.49 10.32 9.09
C ALA A 94 -14.47 11.79 9.53
N PHE A 95 -13.88 12.68 8.74
CA PHE A 95 -13.87 14.13 9.04
C PHE A 95 -15.28 14.72 9.05
N ALA A 96 -16.14 14.35 8.11
CA ALA A 96 -17.52 14.82 8.06
C ALA A 96 -18.31 14.35 9.29
N THR A 97 -18.17 13.08 9.69
CA THR A 97 -18.85 12.54 10.88
C THR A 97 -18.37 13.19 12.16
N VAL A 98 -17.06 13.39 12.32
CA VAL A 98 -16.48 14.12 13.46
C VAL A 98 -17.02 15.55 13.53
N GLY A 99 -16.99 16.29 12.43
CA GLY A 99 -17.48 17.66 12.37
C GLY A 99 -18.96 17.78 12.73
N ILE A 100 -19.81 16.96 12.12
CA ILE A 100 -21.26 16.95 12.40
C ILE A 100 -21.52 16.59 13.87
N THR A 101 -20.88 15.52 14.37
CA THR A 101 -21.09 15.06 15.76
C THR A 101 -20.61 16.10 16.77
N ALA A 102 -19.46 16.74 16.51
CA ALA A 102 -18.94 17.80 17.39
C ALA A 102 -19.89 19.00 17.47
N ILE A 103 -20.48 19.42 16.34
CA ILE A 103 -21.42 20.55 16.31
C ILE A 103 -22.74 20.16 17.01
N THR A 104 -23.28 18.99 16.71
CA THR A 104 -24.60 18.57 17.24
C THR A 104 -24.56 18.20 18.71
N ASN A 105 -23.42 17.77 19.24
CA ASN A 105 -23.25 17.34 20.63
C ASN A 105 -22.33 18.26 21.46
N ALA A 106 -22.07 19.50 21.02
CA ALA A 106 -21.12 20.40 21.65
C ALA A 106 -21.35 20.55 23.18
N GLY A 107 -22.58 20.82 23.60
CA GLY A 107 -22.88 20.99 25.00
C GLY A 107 -22.83 19.69 25.86
N ALA A 108 -22.96 18.52 25.24
CA ALA A 108 -22.76 17.24 25.91
C ALA A 108 -21.27 16.88 25.99
N LEU A 109 -20.50 17.23 24.96
CA LEU A 109 -19.04 17.06 24.95
C LEU A 109 -18.35 17.94 25.98
N GLU A 110 -18.81 19.19 26.13
CA GLU A 110 -18.30 20.10 27.20
C GLU A 110 -18.55 19.56 28.60
N ARG A 111 -19.60 18.76 28.80
CA ARG A 111 -19.92 18.09 30.07
C ARG A 111 -19.27 16.71 30.22
N GLU A 112 -18.40 16.35 29.24
CA GLU A 112 -17.71 15.06 29.20
C GLU A 112 -18.68 13.86 29.21
N ASP A 113 -19.89 14.02 28.60
CA ASP A 113 -20.89 12.96 28.52
C ASP A 113 -20.32 11.74 27.77
N PRO A 114 -20.23 10.57 28.41
CA PRO A 114 -19.69 9.37 27.76
C PRO A 114 -20.43 8.97 26.48
N ALA A 115 -21.74 9.23 26.41
CA ALA A 115 -22.53 8.92 25.22
C ALA A 115 -22.14 9.84 24.05
N ALA A 116 -21.87 11.12 24.31
CA ALA A 116 -21.43 12.06 23.29
C ALA A 116 -20.01 11.73 22.80
N ILE A 117 -19.11 11.33 23.71
CA ILE A 117 -17.76 10.86 23.38
C ILE A 117 -17.80 9.60 22.53
N LEU A 118 -18.66 8.63 22.88
CA LEU A 118 -18.82 7.40 22.11
C LEU A 118 -19.43 7.70 20.72
N ALA A 119 -20.39 8.61 20.62
CA ALA A 119 -20.96 9.05 19.36
C ALA A 119 -19.92 9.72 18.43
N LEU A 120 -18.91 10.41 19.01
CA LEU A 120 -17.82 10.99 18.26
C LEU A 120 -16.79 9.95 17.80
N LEU A 121 -16.37 9.05 18.68
CA LEU A 121 -15.30 8.10 18.43
C LEU A 121 -15.77 6.85 17.67
N GLY A 122 -17.00 6.41 17.92
CA GLY A 122 -17.54 5.17 17.33
C GLY A 122 -17.45 5.10 15.81
N PRO A 123 -17.98 6.09 15.07
CA PRO A 123 -17.86 6.12 13.62
C PRO A 123 -16.42 6.17 13.09
N VAL A 124 -15.54 6.90 13.80
CA VAL A 124 -14.11 7.00 13.44
C VAL A 124 -13.43 5.64 13.57
N LEU A 125 -13.65 4.95 14.69
CA LEU A 125 -13.11 3.60 14.90
C LEU A 125 -13.68 2.61 13.89
N GLY A 126 -14.97 2.72 13.55
CA GLY A 126 -15.61 1.92 12.51
C GLY A 126 -14.95 2.13 11.13
N VAL A 127 -14.69 3.37 10.76
CA VAL A 127 -13.97 3.69 9.51
C VAL A 127 -12.56 3.13 9.53
N ILE A 128 -11.81 3.33 10.61
CA ILE A 128 -10.44 2.80 10.75
C ILE A 128 -10.43 1.27 10.58
N ALA A 129 -11.36 0.57 11.25
CA ALA A 129 -11.46 -0.89 11.15
C ALA A 129 -11.80 -1.33 9.72
N LEU A 130 -12.74 -0.65 9.05
CA LEU A 130 -13.10 -0.93 7.67
C LEU A 130 -11.90 -0.73 6.73
N LEU A 131 -11.21 0.41 6.86
CA LEU A 131 -10.03 0.71 6.06
C LEU A 131 -8.91 -0.31 6.29
N ALA A 132 -8.69 -0.73 7.53
CA ALA A 132 -7.71 -1.78 7.86
C ALA A 132 -8.05 -3.10 7.15
N VAL A 133 -9.30 -3.53 7.18
CA VAL A 133 -9.76 -4.76 6.51
C VAL A 133 -9.58 -4.67 4.99
N VAL A 134 -9.98 -3.55 4.38
CA VAL A 134 -9.85 -3.35 2.92
C VAL A 134 -8.37 -3.32 2.49
N ASN A 135 -7.54 -2.57 3.21
CA ASN A 135 -6.10 -2.47 2.88
C ASN A 135 -5.39 -3.81 3.08
N LEU A 136 -5.68 -4.52 4.18
CA LEU A 136 -5.13 -5.86 4.43
C LEU A 136 -5.60 -6.85 3.36
N GLY A 137 -6.90 -6.85 3.03
CA GLY A 137 -7.45 -7.71 1.97
C GLY A 137 -6.79 -7.44 0.62
N PHE A 138 -6.60 -6.18 0.26
CA PHE A 138 -5.87 -5.80 -0.96
C PHE A 138 -4.42 -6.26 -0.94
N LEU A 139 -3.70 -6.03 0.17
CA LEU A 139 -2.31 -6.46 0.35
C LEU A 139 -2.17 -7.98 0.20
N LEU A 140 -3.03 -8.74 0.85
CA LEU A 140 -3.03 -10.20 0.77
C LEU A 140 -3.40 -10.68 -0.64
N TRP A 141 -4.39 -10.07 -1.27
CA TRP A 141 -4.76 -10.39 -2.65
C TRP A 141 -3.58 -10.19 -3.60
N VAL A 142 -2.92 -9.03 -3.55
CA VAL A 142 -1.77 -8.73 -4.42
C VAL A 142 -0.55 -9.59 -4.04
N GLY A 143 -0.28 -9.77 -2.76
CA GLY A 143 0.89 -10.50 -2.27
C GLY A 143 0.83 -12.02 -2.45
N LEU A 144 -0.37 -12.63 -2.39
CA LEU A 144 -0.54 -14.08 -2.39
C LEU A 144 -0.97 -14.67 -3.73
N THR A 145 -1.67 -13.91 -4.59
CA THR A 145 -2.10 -14.39 -5.90
C THR A 145 -0.91 -14.85 -6.74
N ASP A 146 -1.03 -15.92 -7.50
CA ASP A 146 0.04 -16.41 -8.36
C ASP A 146 0.31 -15.49 -9.56
N SER A 147 1.54 -15.60 -10.09
CA SER A 147 1.96 -14.97 -11.33
C SER A 147 1.20 -15.58 -12.50
N GLN A 148 0.84 -14.76 -13.48
CA GLN A 148 0.29 -15.27 -14.75
C GLN A 148 1.36 -16.12 -15.44
N PRO A 149 1.03 -17.36 -15.85
CA PRO A 149 1.95 -18.22 -16.61
C PRO A 149 2.37 -17.58 -17.94
N GLY A 150 3.59 -17.85 -18.36
CA GLY A 150 4.14 -17.33 -19.62
C GLY A 150 4.37 -15.82 -19.62
N ASP A 151 4.76 -15.32 -20.78
CA ASP A 151 4.96 -13.89 -21.03
C ASP A 151 3.61 -13.19 -21.20
N ASN A 152 3.55 -11.92 -20.80
CA ASN A 152 2.35 -11.09 -20.99
C ASN A 152 2.72 -9.70 -21.52
N GLN A 153 1.71 -8.86 -21.76
CA GLN A 153 1.91 -7.49 -22.28
C GLN A 153 2.85 -6.60 -21.46
N PHE A 154 3.19 -6.98 -20.22
CA PHE A 154 4.07 -6.23 -19.33
C PHE A 154 5.50 -6.79 -19.28
N GLY A 155 5.76 -7.90 -19.96
CA GLY A 155 7.09 -8.49 -20.09
C GLY A 155 7.17 -9.98 -19.79
N PRO A 156 8.41 -10.54 -19.80
CA PRO A 156 8.64 -11.94 -19.56
C PRO A 156 8.26 -12.38 -18.16
N ASN A 157 7.93 -13.67 -18.02
CA ASN A 157 7.61 -14.24 -16.73
C ASN A 157 8.85 -14.21 -15.80
N PRO A 158 8.80 -13.51 -14.66
CA PRO A 158 9.95 -13.40 -13.77
C PRO A 158 10.35 -14.73 -13.10
N LYS A 159 9.55 -15.79 -13.23
CA LYS A 159 9.88 -17.14 -12.77
C LYS A 159 10.58 -17.98 -13.85
N GLY A 160 10.61 -17.53 -15.10
CA GLY A 160 11.16 -18.27 -16.23
C GLY A 160 10.37 -19.54 -16.61
N LEU A 161 9.06 -19.55 -16.32
CA LEU A 161 8.15 -20.67 -16.56
C LEU A 161 7.14 -20.31 -17.65
#